data_0569a0d0ff1c746eae2b80de76507d7f
#
_entry.id   0569a0d0ff1c746eae2b80de76507d7f
#
_cell.length_a   1.000
_cell.length_b   1.000
_cell.length_c   1.000
_cell.angle_alpha   90.00
_cell.angle_beta   90.00
_cell.angle_gamma   90.00
#
_symmetry.space_group_name_H-M   'P 1'
#
loop_
_entity.id
_entity.type
_entity.pdbx_description
1 polymer ?
#
loop_
_entity_poly.entity_id
_entity_poly.type
_entity_poly.pdbx_seq_one_letter_code
_entity_poly.pdbx_strand_id
1 'polypeptide(L)'
;RDDVESRGLGDVYKRQRLRYPKQFGLFNRTVELWGEGYFNVAKDENRPFKVDLQGVEVRVTGTKFNVKAYSAEPNIWITLDEGGILFRDHNAKEYRLVPGESAEYNRQSGKCLISRPDNMEQISAWRVNSLNFYLTPLGEIIKVMERHYDVHFIVKDSAVLKNRFTLSTGKVNASDVLYDLEAVSNIVFTEIEEGVFEVTSK
;
A
#
# COMPACT_ATOMS: atom_id res chain seq x y z
N ARG A 1 -22.96 7.10 -1.44
CA ARG A 1 -22.62 5.72 -1.07
C ARG A 1 -21.12 5.68 -0.97
N ASP A 2 -20.58 5.22 0.16
CA ASP A 2 -19.13 5.13 0.36
C ASP A 2 -18.67 3.82 -0.27
N ASP A 3 -17.80 3.92 -1.25
CA ASP A 3 -17.16 2.76 -1.84
C ASP A 3 -15.79 2.61 -1.18
N VAL A 4 -15.61 1.49 -0.48
CA VAL A 4 -14.33 1.07 0.08
C VAL A 4 -13.83 -0.04 -0.81
N GLU A 5 -12.90 0.29 -1.71
CA GLU A 5 -12.20 -0.72 -2.46
C GLU A 5 -11.10 -1.29 -1.57
N SER A 6 -11.44 -2.36 -0.85
CA SER A 6 -10.42 -3.22 -0.25
C SER A 6 -10.25 -4.44 -1.15
N ARG A 7 -9.04 -4.73 -1.56
CA ARG A 7 -8.72 -6.05 -2.07
C ARG A 7 -8.80 -7.01 -0.88
N GLY A 8 -9.89 -7.80 -0.81
CA GLY A 8 -9.94 -8.91 0.09
C GLY A 8 -11.06 -8.99 1.12
N LEU A 9 -12.31 -9.01 0.68
CA LEU A 9 -13.31 -9.88 1.30
C LEU A 9 -13.14 -11.27 0.65
N GLY A 10 -12.18 -12.05 1.13
CA GLY A 10 -12.01 -13.45 0.69
C GLY A 10 -10.58 -13.89 0.38
N ASP A 11 -9.64 -12.99 0.11
CA ASP A 11 -8.26 -13.39 -0.17
C ASP A 11 -7.39 -13.36 1.07
N VAL A 12 -7.06 -14.54 1.58
CA VAL A 12 -6.08 -14.80 2.64
C VAL A 12 -4.69 -14.24 2.28
N TYR A 13 -4.47 -13.96 1.00
CA TYR A 13 -3.21 -13.61 0.35
C TYR A 13 -2.68 -12.21 0.60
N LYS A 14 -3.49 -11.25 1.05
CA LYS A 14 -3.01 -9.85 1.03
C LYS A 14 -2.67 -9.25 2.39
N ARG A 15 -2.72 -10.05 3.45
CA ARG A 15 -2.49 -9.56 4.83
C ARG A 15 -3.25 -8.26 5.12
N GLN A 16 -4.40 -8.10 4.47
CA GLN A 16 -5.29 -6.95 4.57
C GLN A 16 -6.50 -7.33 5.40
N ARG A 17 -6.89 -6.44 6.30
CA ARG A 17 -8.10 -6.60 7.08
C ARG A 17 -8.80 -5.26 7.22
N LEU A 18 -10.07 -5.23 6.85
CA LEU A 18 -10.94 -4.10 7.06
C LEU A 18 -12.05 -4.51 8.04
N ARG A 19 -12.22 -3.74 9.11
CA ARG A 19 -13.29 -3.93 10.08
C ARG A 19 -14.18 -2.70 10.08
N TYR A 20 -15.48 -2.91 10.02
CA TYR A 20 -16.49 -1.86 10.11
C TYR A 20 -17.71 -2.35 10.89
N PRO A 21 -18.48 -1.44 11.55
CA PRO A 21 -19.65 -1.83 12.31
C PRO A 21 -20.79 -2.29 11.41
N LYS A 22 -21.66 -3.21 11.92
CA LYS A 22 -22.83 -3.71 11.18
C LYS A 22 -23.79 -2.60 10.71
N GLN A 23 -23.87 -1.50 11.46
CA GLN A 23 -24.71 -0.33 11.16
C GLN A 23 -23.87 0.82 10.60
N PHE A 24 -22.90 0.48 9.72
CA PHE A 24 -22.04 1.45 9.08
C PHE A 24 -22.85 2.52 8.33
N GLY A 25 -22.48 3.78 8.55
CA GLY A 25 -23.11 4.92 7.88
C GLY A 25 -24.38 5.46 8.52
N LEU A 26 -25.00 4.76 9.48
CA LEU A 26 -26.18 5.30 10.19
C LEU A 26 -25.77 6.32 11.26
N PHE A 27 -24.87 5.93 12.17
CA PHE A 27 -24.44 6.77 13.31
C PHE A 27 -22.98 7.22 13.18
N ASN A 28 -22.12 6.35 12.65
CA ASN A 28 -20.74 6.69 12.39
C ASN A 28 -20.26 6.07 11.07
N ARG A 29 -19.15 6.60 10.55
CA ARG A 29 -18.51 6.14 9.34
C ARG A 29 -17.05 5.81 9.65
N THR A 30 -16.82 4.98 10.67
CA THR A 30 -15.47 4.58 11.09
C THR A 30 -15.16 3.17 10.64
N VAL A 31 -13.98 2.97 10.07
CA VAL A 31 -13.43 1.68 9.70
C VAL A 31 -12.05 1.51 10.35
N GLU A 32 -11.66 0.28 10.65
CA GLU A 32 -10.30 -0.08 11.06
C GLU A 32 -9.62 -0.79 9.90
N LEU A 33 -8.40 -0.36 9.53
CA LEU A 33 -7.65 -0.92 8.43
C LEU A 33 -6.30 -1.49 8.90
N TRP A 34 -5.99 -2.71 8.46
CA TRP A 34 -4.67 -3.32 8.47
C TRP A 34 -4.29 -3.63 7.03
N GLY A 35 -3.16 -3.15 6.56
CA GLY A 35 -2.71 -3.33 5.17
C GLY A 35 -2.93 -2.10 4.31
N GLU A 36 -3.37 -2.26 3.09
CA GLU A 36 -3.55 -1.18 2.14
C GLU A 36 -5.00 -1.07 1.67
N GLY A 37 -5.52 0.16 1.54
CA GLY A 37 -6.87 0.41 1.08
C GLY A 37 -6.97 1.74 0.34
N TYR A 38 -7.69 1.73 -0.77
CA TYR A 38 -8.13 2.94 -1.45
C TYR A 38 -9.57 3.24 -1.08
N PHE A 39 -9.82 4.48 -0.71
CA PHE A 39 -11.11 4.96 -0.26
C PHE A 39 -11.65 6.02 -1.21
N ASN A 40 -12.86 5.78 -1.71
CA ASN A 40 -13.66 6.79 -2.41
C ASN A 40 -14.86 7.12 -1.52
N VAL A 41 -14.75 8.22 -0.79
CA VAL A 41 -15.70 8.59 0.25
C VAL A 41 -16.67 9.64 -0.26
N ALA A 42 -17.96 9.35 -0.22
CA ALA A 42 -19.01 10.29 -0.56
C ALA A 42 -18.99 11.53 0.35
N LYS A 43 -19.25 12.70 -0.23
CA LYS A 43 -19.23 13.98 0.48
C LYS A 43 -20.34 14.02 1.55
N ASP A 44 -19.95 14.22 2.80
CA ASP A 44 -20.83 14.45 3.94
C ASP A 44 -20.06 15.19 5.05
N GLU A 45 -20.23 16.47 5.12
CA GLU A 45 -19.53 17.35 6.06
C GLU A 45 -20.02 17.17 7.51
N ASN A 46 -21.27 16.70 7.68
CA ASN A 46 -21.88 16.50 9.00
C ASN A 46 -21.48 15.17 9.64
N ARG A 47 -21.06 14.18 8.84
CA ARG A 47 -20.65 12.85 9.30
C ARG A 47 -19.31 12.47 8.70
N PRO A 48 -18.20 12.92 9.29
CA PRO A 48 -16.86 12.57 8.81
C PRO A 48 -16.65 11.06 8.72
N PHE A 49 -15.98 10.61 7.65
CA PHE A 49 -15.49 9.26 7.53
C PHE A 49 -14.12 9.17 8.21
N LYS A 50 -13.89 8.09 8.97
CA LYS A 50 -12.68 7.87 9.73
C LYS A 50 -12.06 6.52 9.39
N VAL A 51 -10.74 6.50 9.22
CA VAL A 51 -9.95 5.28 9.15
C VAL A 51 -9.05 5.22 10.37
N ASP A 52 -9.23 4.22 11.21
CA ASP A 52 -8.34 3.92 12.34
C ASP A 52 -7.24 2.97 11.88
N LEU A 53 -5.99 3.39 12.10
CA LEU A 53 -4.77 2.70 11.75
C LEU A 53 -3.99 2.31 13.01
N GLN A 54 -4.69 1.78 14.01
CA GLN A 54 -4.16 1.36 15.31
C GLN A 54 -3.50 2.53 16.08
N GLY A 55 -4.31 3.53 16.38
CA GLY A 55 -3.92 4.72 17.15
C GLY A 55 -3.52 5.93 16.28
N VAL A 56 -3.63 5.78 14.98
CA VAL A 56 -3.51 6.87 14.01
C VAL A 56 -4.87 7.02 13.31
N GLU A 57 -5.46 8.20 13.30
CA GLU A 57 -6.78 8.45 12.70
C GLU A 57 -6.64 9.30 11.43
N VAL A 58 -7.20 8.81 10.33
CA VAL A 58 -7.44 9.61 9.12
C VAL A 58 -8.89 10.02 9.08
N ARG A 59 -9.18 11.32 8.95
CA ARG A 59 -10.53 11.89 8.92
C ARG A 59 -10.75 12.64 7.61
N VAL A 60 -11.87 12.37 6.97
CA VAL A 60 -12.26 12.99 5.70
C VAL A 60 -13.77 13.27 5.65
N THR A 61 -14.21 14.17 4.75
CA THR A 61 -15.63 14.52 4.57
C THR A 61 -16.12 14.34 3.14
N GLY A 62 -15.29 13.82 2.23
CA GLY A 62 -15.60 13.63 0.80
C GLY A 62 -14.30 13.63 0.02
N THR A 63 -13.65 12.48 -0.07
CA THR A 63 -12.21 12.44 -0.39
C THR A 63 -11.89 11.13 -1.08
N LYS A 64 -10.99 11.18 -2.06
CA LYS A 64 -10.36 10.01 -2.66
C LYS A 64 -8.90 9.93 -2.20
N PHE A 65 -8.54 8.83 -1.58
CA PHE A 65 -7.20 8.67 -1.00
C PHE A 65 -6.79 7.21 -0.84
N ASN A 66 -5.49 6.98 -0.82
CA ASN A 66 -4.89 5.70 -0.51
C ASN A 66 -4.28 5.71 0.89
N VAL A 67 -4.36 4.59 1.59
CA VAL A 67 -3.68 4.34 2.86
C VAL A 67 -2.94 3.02 2.78
N LYS A 68 -1.64 3.03 3.09
CA LYS A 68 -0.83 1.82 3.25
C LYS A 68 -0.32 1.76 4.69
N ALA A 69 -0.81 0.79 5.46
CA ALA A 69 -0.59 0.66 6.90
C ALA A 69 -0.40 -0.81 7.33
N TYR A 70 0.58 -1.49 6.74
CA TYR A 70 0.90 -2.87 7.12
C TYR A 70 1.53 -2.93 8.50
N SER A 71 1.10 -3.89 9.34
CA SER A 71 1.58 -4.01 10.72
C SER A 71 3.08 -4.38 10.80
N ALA A 72 3.61 -5.05 9.78
CA ALA A 72 5.03 -5.40 9.69
C ALA A 72 5.91 -4.23 9.22
N GLU A 73 5.33 -3.13 8.75
CA GLU A 73 6.06 -1.96 8.26
C GLU A 73 6.03 -0.84 9.33
N PRO A 74 7.16 -0.19 9.61
CA PRO A 74 7.20 0.89 10.60
C PRO A 74 6.49 2.14 10.11
N ASN A 75 6.34 2.31 8.80
CA ASN A 75 5.78 3.50 8.20
C ASN A 75 4.34 3.28 7.73
N ILE A 76 3.53 4.33 7.90
CA ILE A 76 2.21 4.48 7.30
C ILE A 76 2.35 5.51 6.18
N TRP A 77 1.77 5.21 5.00
CA TRP A 77 1.66 6.17 3.90
C TRP A 77 0.18 6.51 3.67
N ILE A 78 -0.09 7.80 3.56
CA ILE A 78 -1.42 8.34 3.31
C ILE A 78 -1.29 9.28 2.12
N THR A 79 -1.90 8.95 0.99
CA THR A 79 -1.79 9.73 -0.25
C THR A 79 -3.14 10.26 -0.65
N LEU A 80 -3.22 11.55 -0.93
CA LEU A 80 -4.45 12.24 -1.25
C LEU A 80 -4.57 12.52 -2.75
N ASP A 81 -5.61 11.95 -3.39
CA ASP A 81 -5.94 12.19 -4.79
C ASP A 81 -6.88 13.39 -4.93
N GLU A 82 -7.98 13.42 -4.16
CA GLU A 82 -9.04 14.45 -4.28
C GLU A 82 -9.66 14.76 -2.92
N GLY A 83 -9.98 16.03 -2.67
CA GLY A 83 -10.63 16.49 -1.44
C GLY A 83 -9.64 16.99 -0.40
N GLY A 84 -9.77 16.57 0.85
CA GLY A 84 -8.90 16.98 1.96
C GLY A 84 -8.80 15.90 3.03
N ILE A 85 -7.64 15.75 3.62
CA ILE A 85 -7.38 14.84 4.74
C ILE A 85 -6.97 15.63 5.97
N LEU A 86 -7.56 15.28 7.13
CA LEU A 86 -7.02 15.56 8.43
C LEU A 86 -6.51 14.23 9.03
N PHE A 87 -5.21 14.14 9.21
CA PHE A 87 -4.54 13.01 9.80
C PHE A 87 -4.09 13.35 11.22
N ARG A 88 -4.41 12.49 12.20
CA ARG A 88 -4.03 12.66 13.60
C ARG A 88 -3.17 11.48 14.04
N ASP A 89 -1.99 11.77 14.58
CA ASP A 89 -1.10 10.74 15.10
C ASP A 89 -1.46 10.31 16.54
N HIS A 90 -0.73 9.33 17.08
CA HIS A 90 -0.96 8.80 18.43
C HIS A 90 -0.68 9.81 19.56
N ASN A 91 0.02 10.92 19.27
CA ASN A 91 0.25 12.03 20.20
C ASN A 91 -0.82 13.14 20.04
N ALA A 92 -1.90 12.86 19.31
CA ALA A 92 -2.96 13.81 18.96
C ALA A 92 -2.47 15.02 18.13
N LYS A 93 -1.27 14.95 17.52
CA LYS A 93 -0.80 15.98 16.61
C LYS A 93 -1.51 15.83 15.27
N GLU A 94 -1.99 16.95 14.74
CA GLU A 94 -2.75 17.00 13.50
C GLU A 94 -1.91 17.47 12.33
N TYR A 95 -2.12 16.82 11.19
CA TYR A 95 -1.52 17.14 9.91
C TYR A 95 -2.61 17.27 8.85
N ARG A 96 -2.45 18.18 7.91
CA ARG A 96 -3.40 18.38 6.81
C ARG A 96 -2.71 18.08 5.50
N LEU A 97 -3.40 17.34 4.62
CA LEU A 97 -2.95 17.10 3.26
C LEU A 97 -3.91 17.77 2.28
N VAL A 98 -3.32 18.27 1.21
CA VAL A 98 -4.03 18.76 0.02
C VAL A 98 -3.80 17.83 -1.16
N PRO A 99 -4.63 17.87 -2.22
CA PRO A 99 -4.49 16.99 -3.38
C PRO A 99 -3.07 16.99 -3.96
N GLY A 100 -2.56 15.80 -4.25
CA GLY A 100 -1.19 15.58 -4.73
C GLY A 100 -0.15 15.43 -3.62
N GLU A 101 -0.53 15.43 -2.36
CA GLU A 101 0.39 15.22 -1.25
C GLU A 101 0.30 13.80 -0.68
N SER A 102 1.43 13.32 -0.17
CA SER A 102 1.56 12.09 0.58
C SER A 102 2.23 12.35 1.93
N ALA A 103 1.66 11.81 3.00
CA ALA A 103 2.27 11.77 4.32
C ALA A 103 2.92 10.40 4.54
N GLU A 104 4.19 10.41 4.92
CA GLU A 104 4.91 9.26 5.45
C GLU A 104 5.05 9.43 6.96
N TYR A 105 4.36 8.59 7.73
CA TYR A 105 4.39 8.62 9.18
C TYR A 105 5.08 7.38 9.76
N ASN A 106 6.12 7.60 10.53
CA ASN A 106 6.83 6.49 11.19
C ASN A 106 6.28 6.26 12.59
N ARG A 107 5.71 5.07 12.82
CA ARG A 107 5.07 4.67 14.09
C ARG A 107 6.01 4.67 15.29
N GLN A 108 7.29 4.35 15.07
CA GLN A 108 8.28 4.22 16.14
C GLN A 108 8.82 5.57 16.59
N SER A 109 9.16 6.45 15.63
CA SER A 109 9.75 7.76 15.93
C SER A 109 8.74 8.88 16.10
N GLY A 110 7.46 8.66 15.67
CA GLY A 110 6.43 9.70 15.62
C GLY A 110 6.70 10.80 14.60
N LYS A 111 7.68 10.62 13.72
CA LYS A 111 8.00 11.60 12.67
C LYS A 111 7.04 11.45 11.51
N CYS A 112 6.57 12.59 11.01
CA CYS A 112 5.75 12.68 9.80
C CYS A 112 6.44 13.59 8.79
N LEU A 113 6.61 13.09 7.56
CA LEU A 113 7.09 13.84 6.41
C LEU A 113 5.93 13.97 5.40
N ILE A 114 5.61 15.20 5.01
CA ILE A 114 4.66 15.47 3.94
C ILE A 114 5.46 15.87 2.70
N SER A 115 5.19 15.23 1.58
CA SER A 115 5.86 15.47 0.29
C SER A 115 4.87 15.37 -0.86
N ARG A 116 5.28 15.82 -2.04
CA ARG A 116 4.56 15.61 -3.29
C ARG A 116 5.34 14.59 -4.11
N PRO A 117 4.86 13.33 -4.19
CA PRO A 117 5.52 12.34 -5.03
C PRO A 117 5.46 12.73 -6.51
N ASP A 118 6.56 12.52 -7.24
CA ASP A 118 6.64 12.83 -8.67
C ASP A 118 5.69 11.97 -9.51
N ASN A 119 5.19 10.87 -8.96
CA ASN A 119 4.34 9.93 -9.67
C ASN A 119 3.17 9.42 -8.83
N MET A 120 2.11 10.23 -8.76
CA MET A 120 0.86 9.91 -8.05
C MET A 120 0.13 8.71 -8.65
N GLU A 121 0.24 8.50 -9.96
CA GLU A 121 -0.43 7.38 -10.65
C GLU A 121 0.08 6.03 -10.16
N GLN A 122 1.34 5.92 -9.76
CA GLN A 122 1.92 4.67 -9.25
C GLN A 122 1.36 4.28 -7.88
N ILE A 123 1.01 5.26 -7.05
CA ILE A 123 0.51 5.01 -5.69
C ILE A 123 -0.89 4.41 -5.73
N SER A 124 -1.66 4.70 -6.78
CA SER A 124 -3.01 4.15 -7.00
C SER A 124 -3.07 3.06 -8.10
N ALA A 125 -1.95 2.70 -8.70
CA ALA A 125 -1.87 1.74 -9.81
C ALA A 125 -2.38 0.33 -9.47
N TRP A 126 -2.29 -0.08 -8.21
CA TRP A 126 -2.85 -1.35 -7.76
C TRP A 126 -4.38 -1.45 -7.98
N ARG A 127 -5.10 -0.32 -8.16
CA ARG A 127 -6.54 -0.30 -8.46
C ARG A 127 -6.90 -0.98 -9.77
N VAL A 128 -6.01 -0.94 -10.75
CA VAL A 128 -6.21 -1.54 -12.08
C VAL A 128 -5.56 -2.92 -12.23
N ASN A 129 -5.30 -3.61 -11.11
CA ASN A 129 -4.64 -4.91 -11.10
C ASN A 129 -3.23 -4.91 -11.72
N SER A 130 -2.57 -3.75 -11.76
CA SER A 130 -1.21 -3.58 -12.27
C SER A 130 -0.24 -3.24 -11.14
N LEU A 131 0.98 -3.76 -11.24
CA LEU A 131 2.10 -3.37 -10.39
C LEU A 131 2.96 -2.40 -11.19
N ASN A 132 3.24 -1.25 -10.60
CA ASN A 132 4.11 -0.24 -11.20
C ASN A 132 5.27 0.04 -10.24
N PHE A 133 6.46 -0.15 -10.75
CA PHE A 133 7.72 0.12 -10.06
C PHE A 133 8.48 1.18 -10.83
N TYR A 134 8.99 2.21 -10.16
CA TYR A 134 9.82 3.24 -10.77
C TYR A 134 11.08 3.43 -9.92
N LEU A 135 12.22 3.07 -10.49
CA LEU A 135 13.51 3.06 -9.78
C LEU A 135 13.41 2.39 -8.40
N THR A 136 12.53 1.38 -8.28
CA THR A 136 12.21 0.71 -7.01
C THR A 136 13.27 -0.35 -6.71
N PRO A 137 13.84 -0.39 -5.50
CA PRO A 137 14.78 -1.43 -5.10
C PRO A 137 14.12 -2.81 -5.14
N LEU A 138 14.88 -3.86 -5.55
CA LEU A 138 14.38 -5.23 -5.59
C LEU A 138 13.81 -5.69 -4.24
N GLY A 139 14.41 -5.30 -3.13
CA GLY A 139 13.90 -5.65 -1.81
C GLY A 139 12.48 -5.13 -1.51
N GLU A 140 12.09 -4.00 -2.09
CA GLU A 140 10.70 -3.50 -2.01
C GLU A 140 9.79 -4.23 -3.01
N ILE A 141 10.28 -4.54 -4.21
CA ILE A 141 9.55 -5.32 -5.22
C ILE A 141 9.20 -6.69 -4.66
N ILE A 142 10.15 -7.40 -4.06
CA ILE A 142 9.95 -8.69 -3.39
C ILE A 142 8.80 -8.61 -2.38
N LYS A 143 8.80 -7.64 -1.47
CA LYS A 143 7.73 -7.47 -0.49
C LYS A 143 6.35 -7.26 -1.12
N VAL A 144 6.30 -6.53 -2.24
CA VAL A 144 5.06 -6.32 -2.99
C VAL A 144 4.62 -7.63 -3.66
N MET A 145 5.55 -8.37 -4.28
CA MET A 145 5.25 -9.63 -4.95
C MET A 145 4.80 -10.71 -3.97
N GLU A 146 5.45 -10.84 -2.81
CA GLU A 146 5.02 -11.76 -1.75
C GLU A 146 3.58 -11.50 -1.30
N ARG A 147 3.17 -10.22 -1.24
CA ARG A 147 1.80 -9.84 -0.87
C ARG A 147 0.80 -10.01 -2.01
N HIS A 148 1.25 -9.83 -3.26
CA HIS A 148 0.34 -9.78 -4.41
C HIS A 148 0.08 -11.17 -5.01
N TYR A 149 1.09 -12.03 -5.01
CA TYR A 149 1.05 -13.34 -5.68
C TYR A 149 1.10 -14.53 -4.72
N ASP A 150 1.19 -14.30 -3.41
CA ASP A 150 1.38 -15.36 -2.41
C ASP A 150 2.60 -16.24 -2.68
N VAL A 151 3.70 -15.61 -2.98
CA VAL A 151 5.00 -16.24 -3.16
C VAL A 151 5.94 -15.87 -2.04
N HIS A 152 7.02 -16.62 -1.87
CA HIS A 152 8.05 -16.35 -0.89
C HIS A 152 9.44 -16.33 -1.52
N PHE A 153 10.32 -15.43 -1.07
CA PHE A 153 11.66 -15.28 -1.63
C PHE A 153 12.74 -15.57 -0.60
N ILE A 154 13.69 -16.43 -0.98
CA ILE A 154 14.90 -16.73 -0.23
C ILE A 154 16.08 -16.05 -0.94
N VAL A 155 16.54 -14.95 -0.38
CA VAL A 155 17.62 -14.16 -0.97
C VAL A 155 18.98 -14.67 -0.49
N LYS A 156 19.78 -15.23 -1.38
CA LYS A 156 21.14 -15.75 -1.08
C LYS A 156 22.19 -14.65 -1.14
N ASP A 157 22.02 -13.68 -2.04
CA ASP A 157 22.92 -12.54 -2.17
C ASP A 157 22.15 -11.24 -1.85
N SER A 158 22.42 -10.67 -0.69
CA SER A 158 21.77 -9.43 -0.26
C SER A 158 22.13 -8.19 -1.09
N ALA A 159 23.22 -8.26 -1.88
CA ALA A 159 23.62 -7.15 -2.74
C ALA A 159 22.59 -6.89 -3.84
N VAL A 160 21.93 -7.94 -4.35
CA VAL A 160 20.91 -7.80 -5.40
C VAL A 160 19.69 -7.00 -4.96
N LEU A 161 19.41 -6.94 -3.66
CA LEU A 161 18.25 -6.21 -3.12
C LEU A 161 18.30 -4.70 -3.38
N LYS A 162 19.48 -4.15 -3.66
CA LYS A 162 19.68 -2.73 -3.95
C LYS A 162 19.47 -2.39 -5.42
N ASN A 163 19.42 -3.39 -6.31
CA ASN A 163 19.17 -3.16 -7.74
C ASN A 163 17.80 -2.50 -7.91
N ARG A 164 17.76 -1.46 -8.75
CA ARG A 164 16.54 -0.68 -8.96
C ARG A 164 15.92 -1.01 -10.30
N PHE A 165 14.62 -1.16 -10.32
CA PHE A 165 13.83 -1.51 -11.49
C PHE A 165 12.76 -0.49 -11.78
N THR A 166 12.52 -0.29 -13.07
CA THR A 166 11.34 0.40 -13.58
C THR A 166 10.56 -0.59 -14.43
N LEU A 167 9.38 -0.98 -13.96
CA LEU A 167 8.52 -1.99 -14.57
C LEU A 167 7.06 -1.64 -14.30
N SER A 168 6.22 -1.73 -15.35
CA SER A 168 4.77 -1.67 -15.25
C SER A 168 4.20 -2.98 -15.78
N THR A 169 3.47 -3.71 -14.94
CA THR A 169 2.93 -5.02 -15.33
C THR A 169 1.54 -5.25 -14.75
N GLY A 170 0.64 -5.80 -15.59
CA GLY A 170 -0.67 -6.33 -15.18
C GLY A 170 -0.71 -7.86 -15.22
N LYS A 171 0.45 -8.52 -15.15
CA LYS A 171 0.55 -9.98 -15.25
C LYS A 171 -0.15 -10.67 -14.09
N VAL A 172 -0.77 -11.82 -14.38
CA VAL A 172 -1.64 -12.53 -13.45
C VAL A 172 -0.83 -13.39 -12.47
N ASN A 173 0.34 -13.88 -12.88
CA ASN A 173 1.17 -14.76 -12.06
C ASN A 173 2.56 -14.17 -11.79
N ALA A 174 3.20 -14.65 -10.71
CA ALA A 174 4.51 -14.19 -10.28
C ALA A 174 5.60 -14.51 -11.29
N SER A 175 5.59 -15.72 -11.86
CA SER A 175 6.66 -16.21 -12.73
C SER A 175 6.85 -15.32 -13.97
N ASP A 176 5.75 -14.78 -14.55
CA ASP A 176 5.84 -13.87 -15.68
C ASP A 176 6.50 -12.54 -15.32
N VAL A 177 6.28 -12.04 -14.09
CA VAL A 177 6.91 -10.81 -13.60
C VAL A 177 8.39 -11.07 -13.32
N LEU A 178 8.71 -12.22 -12.74
CA LEU A 178 10.11 -12.62 -12.47
C LEU A 178 10.90 -12.77 -13.76
N TYR A 179 10.30 -13.38 -14.79
CA TYR A 179 10.90 -13.47 -16.12
C TYR A 179 11.24 -12.09 -16.69
N ASP A 180 10.35 -11.10 -16.56
CA ASP A 180 10.62 -9.75 -17.03
C ASP A 180 11.78 -9.09 -16.24
N LEU A 181 11.86 -9.32 -14.92
CA LEU A 181 12.95 -8.82 -14.09
C LEU A 181 14.30 -9.48 -14.43
N GLU A 182 14.30 -10.78 -14.71
CA GLU A 182 15.50 -11.51 -15.16
C GLU A 182 16.02 -11.03 -16.51
N ALA A 183 15.11 -10.71 -17.44
CA ALA A 183 15.44 -10.27 -18.78
C ALA A 183 16.22 -8.94 -18.82
N VAL A 184 16.00 -8.08 -17.80
CA VAL A 184 16.63 -6.74 -17.72
C VAL A 184 17.69 -6.65 -16.64
N SER A 185 18.11 -7.77 -16.06
CA SER A 185 19.08 -7.79 -14.95
C SER A 185 20.01 -9.02 -15.00
N ASN A 186 20.98 -9.02 -14.10
CA ASN A 186 21.83 -10.17 -13.82
C ASN A 186 21.37 -10.95 -12.57
N ILE A 187 20.08 -10.95 -12.30
CA ILE A 187 19.45 -11.71 -11.21
C ILE A 187 18.80 -12.97 -11.78
N VAL A 188 18.76 -14.03 -10.99
CA VAL A 188 18.08 -15.27 -11.31
C VAL A 188 17.09 -15.58 -10.19
N PHE A 189 15.88 -15.95 -10.58
CA PHE A 189 14.84 -16.45 -9.68
C PHE A 189 14.59 -17.93 -9.97
N THR A 190 15.00 -18.82 -9.06
CA THR A 190 14.82 -20.26 -9.23
C THR A 190 13.70 -20.73 -8.31
N GLU A 191 12.64 -21.27 -8.86
CA GLU A 191 11.58 -21.89 -8.06
C GLU A 191 12.11 -23.21 -7.47
N ILE A 192 12.19 -23.29 -6.15
CA ILE A 192 12.71 -24.46 -5.42
C ILE A 192 11.59 -25.32 -4.82
N GLU A 193 10.44 -24.71 -4.55
CA GLU A 193 9.19 -25.33 -4.13
C GLU A 193 8.05 -24.49 -4.71
N GLU A 194 6.83 -25.02 -4.75
CA GLU A 194 5.67 -24.30 -5.27
C GLU A 194 5.51 -22.93 -4.57
N GLY A 195 5.65 -21.86 -5.34
CA GLY A 195 5.57 -20.48 -4.84
C GLY A 195 6.78 -20.01 -4.01
N VAL A 196 7.87 -20.78 -3.92
CA VAL A 196 9.09 -20.40 -3.20
C VAL A 196 10.24 -20.22 -4.18
N PHE A 197 10.77 -19.01 -4.25
CA PHE A 197 11.82 -18.62 -5.20
C PHE A 197 13.12 -18.28 -4.49
N GLU A 198 14.21 -18.93 -4.90
CA GLU A 198 15.56 -18.55 -4.51
C GLU A 198 16.06 -17.43 -5.42
N VAL A 199 16.69 -16.41 -4.84
CA VAL A 199 17.19 -15.21 -5.56
C VAL A 199 18.70 -15.16 -5.47
N THR A 200 19.36 -15.19 -6.65
CA THR A 200 20.83 -15.15 -6.79
C THR A 200 21.25 -14.15 -7.85
N SER A 201 22.53 -13.78 -7.90
CA SER A 201 23.14 -13.11 -9.05
C SER A 201 23.58 -14.14 -10.10
N LYS A 202 23.54 -13.76 -11.38
CA LYS A 202 24.13 -14.53 -12.51
C LYS A 202 25.63 -14.63 -12.37
#